data_0ba48b70a413750d041b2ef37f0d7d81
#
_entry.id   0ba48b70a413750d041b2ef37f0d7d81
#
_cell.length_a   1.000
_cell.length_b   1.000
_cell.length_c   1.000
_cell.angle_alpha   90.00
_cell.angle_beta   90.00
_cell.angle_gamma   90.00
#
_symmetry.space_group_name_H-M   'P 1'
#
loop_
_entity.id
_entity.type
_entity.pdbx_description
1 polymer ?
#
loop_
_entity_poly.entity_id
_entity_poly.type
_entity_poly.pdbx_seq_one_letter_code
_entity_poly.pdbx_strand_id
1 'polypeptide(L)'
;MAKRKKPAAPRSRTIQRLRERLREAEDTLKAIRDGHVDALVVSLPEGEQLYTLRSADQPYRLMVEQMREGALTLSADGTILYCNERFTQLVATGADGIIARSFADFIAPGDQLKLKTMLAAEMFREDFLLQSAAAATSTPAQLSSIALRIDGVRTVAVVVNDLSHERIERGLRESNRLKDEFLATLSHELRTPLNVILGWTRMLMADHLSQSARQHALQLIDRNALAQAQLVNDLIDMSRMTTGKLTLQMEPLPVVPALEAAIESIRPSAEAKNLTLRTGWPRESARVIADATRLQQMLWNLLSNAVKFTAEGGTISINATEMDGRIRIEVTDTGIGIDPAFVPHVFDRFRQADSGTTREQGGLGLGLAIVRDLIRLHGGEVEVQSAGVGRGSTFAITLRGTVETPREPDRVSRQTASLAGHCVVVVEDHDDSRELMRMTLENAGAAVAVFNRSRTALTAFEKLRPSALVADIGLPDENGYDFIRKVRSHESAAVHDVPAVAVTAYATAADRAMALEAGFQRHLSKPIDPDELIDVVHALASGSPEKG
;
A
#
# COMPACT_ATOMS: atom_id res chain seq x y z
N MET A 1 -79.89 19.91 97.37
CA MET A 1 -79.80 20.75 96.12
C MET A 1 -78.53 20.40 95.39
N ALA A 2 -78.66 19.64 94.33
CA ALA A 2 -77.50 19.17 93.49
C ALA A 2 -77.39 20.05 92.26
N LYS A 3 -76.20 20.65 92.06
CA LYS A 3 -75.87 21.36 90.82
C LYS A 3 -75.25 20.38 89.83
N ARG A 4 -75.93 20.08 88.72
CA ARG A 4 -75.45 19.33 87.58
C ARG A 4 -74.37 20.17 86.85
N LYS A 5 -73.17 19.62 86.67
CA LYS A 5 -72.13 20.14 85.70
C LYS A 5 -72.55 19.80 84.31
N LYS A 6 -72.59 20.81 83.39
CA LYS A 6 -72.78 20.64 81.96
C LYS A 6 -71.53 20.01 81.33
N PRO A 7 -71.67 19.14 80.33
CA PRO A 7 -70.53 18.60 79.63
C PRO A 7 -69.92 19.62 78.72
N ALA A 8 -68.60 19.67 78.70
CA ALA A 8 -67.80 20.56 77.85
C ALA A 8 -68.00 20.29 76.32
N ALA A 9 -68.01 21.33 75.58
CA ALA A 9 -68.49 21.42 74.21
C ALA A 9 -67.66 20.62 73.16
N PRO A 10 -68.29 20.17 72.07
CA PRO A 10 -67.69 19.34 71.01
C PRO A 10 -66.57 20.07 70.21
N ARG A 11 -66.40 21.38 70.35
CA ARG A 11 -65.40 22.20 69.63
C ARG A 11 -63.92 21.85 69.91
N SER A 12 -63.60 21.36 71.12
CA SER A 12 -62.26 21.01 71.54
C SER A 12 -61.71 19.75 70.78
N ARG A 13 -62.57 18.73 70.63
CA ARG A 13 -62.20 17.52 69.89
C ARG A 13 -62.02 17.73 68.40
N THR A 14 -62.82 18.62 67.82
CA THR A 14 -62.70 18.97 66.38
C THR A 14 -61.43 19.75 66.10
N ILE A 15 -61.07 20.69 66.97
CA ILE A 15 -59.79 21.46 66.85
C ILE A 15 -58.58 20.56 67.03
N GLN A 16 -58.65 19.61 67.95
CA GLN A 16 -57.56 18.66 68.18
C GLN A 16 -57.38 17.72 67.02
N ARG A 17 -58.42 17.23 66.41
CA ARG A 17 -58.41 16.42 65.20
C ARG A 17 -57.90 17.17 63.96
N LEU A 18 -58.25 18.45 63.86
CA LEU A 18 -57.73 19.31 62.79
C LEU A 18 -56.21 19.61 62.95
N ARG A 19 -55.75 19.80 64.18
CA ARG A 19 -54.33 19.97 64.49
C ARG A 19 -53.52 18.70 64.24
N GLU A 20 -54.06 17.54 64.54
CA GLU A 20 -53.43 16.25 64.23
C GLU A 20 -53.32 16.05 62.71
N ARG A 21 -54.36 16.30 61.95
CA ARG A 21 -54.33 16.24 60.47
C ARG A 21 -53.42 17.26 59.87
N LEU A 22 -53.33 18.47 60.40
CA LEU A 22 -52.40 19.48 59.90
C LEU A 22 -50.96 19.04 60.15
N ARG A 23 -50.66 18.46 61.33
CA ARG A 23 -49.36 17.97 61.70
C ARG A 23 -48.91 16.79 60.78
N GLU A 24 -49.79 15.83 60.54
CA GLU A 24 -49.58 14.72 59.62
C GLU A 24 -49.34 15.22 58.22
N ALA A 25 -50.05 16.23 57.73
CA ALA A 25 -49.82 16.83 56.39
C ALA A 25 -48.49 17.61 56.33
N GLU A 26 -48.11 18.34 57.41
CA GLU A 26 -46.83 19.04 57.52
C GLU A 26 -45.67 18.06 57.57
N ASP A 27 -45.79 16.96 58.35
CA ASP A 27 -44.75 15.90 58.38
C ASP A 27 -44.61 15.16 57.05
N THR A 28 -45.72 14.92 56.34
CA THR A 28 -45.72 14.35 55.01
C THR A 28 -45.04 15.27 53.98
N LEU A 29 -45.37 16.58 53.98
CA LEU A 29 -44.77 17.57 53.14
C LEU A 29 -43.28 17.73 53.43
N LYS A 30 -42.85 17.61 54.67
CA LYS A 30 -41.47 17.64 55.09
C LYS A 30 -40.70 16.40 54.58
N ALA A 31 -41.25 15.21 54.71
CA ALA A 31 -40.72 13.97 54.25
C ALA A 31 -40.57 13.97 52.71
N ILE A 32 -41.52 14.57 52.00
CA ILE A 32 -41.46 14.79 50.54
C ILE A 32 -40.33 15.77 50.17
N ARG A 33 -40.21 16.89 50.91
CA ARG A 33 -39.17 17.90 50.64
C ARG A 33 -37.76 17.39 50.94
N ASP A 34 -37.63 16.58 51.99
CA ASP A 34 -36.37 16.00 52.44
C ASP A 34 -35.98 14.73 51.63
N GLY A 35 -36.81 14.33 50.64
CA GLY A 35 -36.52 13.20 49.74
C GLY A 35 -36.64 11.80 50.37
N HIS A 36 -37.35 11.68 51.47
CA HIS A 36 -37.53 10.42 52.20
C HIS A 36 -38.70 9.57 51.68
N VAL A 37 -39.47 10.05 50.68
CA VAL A 37 -40.64 9.37 50.12
C VAL A 37 -40.53 9.41 48.58
N ASP A 38 -40.48 8.23 47.97
CA ASP A 38 -40.30 8.07 46.51
C ASP A 38 -41.61 8.02 45.74
N ALA A 39 -42.71 7.65 46.40
CA ALA A 39 -44.05 7.60 45.82
C ALA A 39 -45.13 7.76 46.88
N LEU A 40 -46.23 8.38 46.51
CA LEU A 40 -47.43 8.52 47.31
C LEU A 40 -48.59 7.76 46.65
N VAL A 41 -49.23 6.90 47.39
CA VAL A 41 -50.50 6.29 46.99
C VAL A 41 -51.64 7.18 47.50
N VAL A 42 -52.37 7.80 46.56
CA VAL A 42 -53.53 8.63 46.88
C VAL A 42 -54.80 7.84 46.54
N SER A 43 -55.61 7.53 47.62
CA SER A 43 -56.89 6.90 47.44
C SER A 43 -57.94 7.94 47.02
N LEU A 44 -58.41 7.86 45.78
CA LEU A 44 -59.48 8.69 45.24
C LEU A 44 -60.79 7.90 45.17
N PRO A 45 -61.93 8.57 45.02
CA PRO A 45 -63.20 7.87 44.85
C PRO A 45 -63.25 6.90 43.65
N GLU A 46 -62.37 7.09 42.69
CA GLU A 46 -62.25 6.32 41.42
C GLU A 46 -61.16 5.23 41.49
N GLY A 47 -60.45 5.08 42.63
CA GLY A 47 -59.34 4.11 42.80
C GLY A 47 -58.09 4.73 43.42
N GLU A 48 -57.09 3.86 43.68
CA GLU A 48 -55.78 4.30 44.17
C GLU A 48 -54.91 4.73 42.99
N GLN A 49 -54.32 5.95 43.04
CA GLN A 49 -53.36 6.44 42.10
C GLN A 49 -51.99 6.60 42.75
N LEU A 50 -50.98 6.08 42.08
CA LEU A 50 -49.59 6.17 42.51
C LEU A 50 -48.96 7.45 41.89
N TYR A 51 -48.53 8.38 42.72
CA TYR A 51 -47.75 9.54 42.33
C TYR A 51 -46.29 9.34 42.69
N THR A 52 -45.42 9.25 41.68
CA THR A 52 -43.95 9.20 41.87
C THR A 52 -43.39 10.58 42.16
N LEU A 53 -42.52 10.67 43.14
CA LEU A 53 -41.83 11.90 43.54
C LEU A 53 -40.45 11.99 42.87
N ARG A 54 -39.81 13.14 42.91
CA ARG A 54 -38.52 13.42 42.27
C ARG A 54 -37.41 12.38 42.49
N SER A 55 -37.44 11.64 43.60
CA SER A 55 -36.52 10.56 43.94
C SER A 55 -36.68 9.31 43.06
N ALA A 56 -37.85 9.08 42.47
CA ALA A 56 -38.05 7.95 41.54
C ALA A 56 -37.36 8.16 40.20
N ASP A 57 -37.02 9.40 39.81
CA ASP A 57 -36.33 9.72 38.57
C ASP A 57 -34.79 9.55 38.65
N GLN A 58 -34.24 9.50 39.89
CA GLN A 58 -32.80 9.37 40.10
C GLN A 58 -32.19 8.11 39.45
N PRO A 59 -32.75 6.90 39.58
CA PRO A 59 -32.19 5.71 38.95
C PRO A 59 -32.14 5.83 37.42
N TYR A 60 -33.17 6.39 36.79
CA TYR A 60 -33.24 6.58 35.35
C TYR A 60 -32.23 7.63 34.88
N ARG A 61 -32.06 8.70 35.64
CA ARG A 61 -31.06 9.74 35.36
C ARG A 61 -29.64 9.19 35.45
N LEU A 62 -29.33 8.44 36.50
CA LEU A 62 -28.05 7.75 36.66
C LEU A 62 -27.81 6.74 35.55
N MET A 63 -28.83 6.02 35.12
CA MET A 63 -28.74 5.07 34.00
C MET A 63 -28.36 5.79 32.72
N VAL A 64 -28.99 6.91 32.38
CA VAL A 64 -28.67 7.70 31.18
C VAL A 64 -27.28 8.33 31.26
N GLU A 65 -26.88 8.82 32.46
CA GLU A 65 -25.52 9.40 32.65
C GLU A 65 -24.41 8.35 32.52
N GLN A 66 -24.69 7.09 32.91
CA GLN A 66 -23.69 6.01 32.81
C GLN A 66 -23.76 5.19 31.52
N MET A 67 -24.63 5.56 30.59
CA MET A 67 -24.65 4.91 29.27
C MET A 67 -23.31 5.09 28.53
N ARG A 68 -22.94 4.08 27.78
CA ARG A 68 -21.76 4.14 26.91
C ARG A 68 -21.99 4.95 25.62
N GLU A 69 -23.25 5.15 25.29
CA GLU A 69 -23.72 5.96 24.17
C GLU A 69 -23.97 7.40 24.62
N GLY A 70 -23.76 8.36 23.73
CA GLY A 70 -24.21 9.73 23.95
C GLY A 70 -25.73 9.78 23.95
N ALA A 71 -26.33 10.45 24.93
CA ALA A 71 -27.77 10.66 25.00
C ALA A 71 -28.07 12.15 25.12
N LEU A 72 -29.03 12.62 24.33
CA LEU A 72 -29.48 14.01 24.37
C LEU A 72 -30.99 14.12 24.11
N THR A 73 -31.54 15.21 24.57
CA THR A 73 -32.92 15.60 24.29
C THR A 73 -32.92 16.94 23.60
N LEU A 74 -33.62 17.02 22.45
CA LEU A 74 -33.75 18.21 21.63
C LEU A 74 -35.18 18.76 21.71
N SER A 75 -35.34 20.07 21.61
CA SER A 75 -36.60 20.70 21.29
C SER A 75 -36.96 20.46 19.81
N ALA A 76 -38.18 20.81 19.41
CA ALA A 76 -38.67 20.62 18.06
C ALA A 76 -37.87 21.38 16.99
N ASP A 77 -37.19 22.46 17.36
CA ASP A 77 -36.30 23.29 16.49
C ASP A 77 -34.85 22.80 16.51
N GLY A 78 -34.53 21.75 17.28
CA GLY A 78 -33.18 21.17 17.33
C GLY A 78 -32.26 21.80 18.39
N THR A 79 -32.80 22.59 19.33
CA THR A 79 -32.03 23.11 20.48
C THR A 79 -31.82 22.00 21.52
N ILE A 80 -30.60 21.86 22.03
CA ILE A 80 -30.24 20.84 23.00
C ILE A 80 -30.75 21.25 24.40
N LEU A 81 -31.68 20.44 24.94
CA LEU A 81 -32.27 20.63 26.28
C LEU A 81 -31.51 19.87 27.35
N TYR A 82 -30.97 18.72 27.02
CA TYR A 82 -30.19 17.87 27.89
C TYR A 82 -29.16 17.07 27.08
N CYS A 83 -28.03 16.77 27.70
CA CYS A 83 -27.07 15.78 27.21
C CYS A 83 -26.38 15.07 28.38
N ASN A 84 -26.02 13.80 28.22
CA ASN A 84 -25.23 13.05 29.19
C ASN A 84 -23.74 13.32 29.05
N GLU A 85 -22.95 12.89 30.03
CA GLU A 85 -21.47 13.07 30.02
C GLU A 85 -20.81 12.44 28.79
N ARG A 86 -21.31 11.29 28.31
CA ARG A 86 -20.72 10.63 27.13
C ARG A 86 -20.85 11.49 25.87
N PHE A 87 -21.94 12.19 25.68
CA PHE A 87 -22.07 13.10 24.54
C PHE A 87 -21.10 14.28 24.64
N THR A 88 -20.88 14.84 25.82
CA THR A 88 -19.88 15.91 26.02
C THR A 88 -18.47 15.44 25.66
N GLN A 89 -18.12 14.19 25.97
CA GLN A 89 -16.85 13.57 25.59
C GLN A 89 -16.72 13.39 24.07
N LEU A 90 -17.80 12.95 23.39
CA LEU A 90 -17.81 12.73 21.94
C LEU A 90 -17.56 14.01 21.13
N VAL A 91 -18.13 15.14 21.60
CA VAL A 91 -17.95 16.45 20.93
C VAL A 91 -16.82 17.29 21.54
N ALA A 92 -16.10 16.74 22.54
CA ALA A 92 -15.01 17.40 23.27
C ALA A 92 -15.39 18.81 23.79
N THR A 93 -16.62 18.97 24.30
CA THR A 93 -17.18 20.25 24.76
C THR A 93 -17.92 20.02 26.06
N GLY A 94 -17.70 20.84 27.09
CA GLY A 94 -18.40 20.74 28.37
C GLY A 94 -19.90 21.02 28.25
N ALA A 95 -20.70 20.50 29.19
CA ALA A 95 -22.15 20.61 29.16
C ALA A 95 -22.65 22.06 29.08
N ASP A 96 -22.00 23.01 29.78
CA ASP A 96 -22.30 24.44 29.74
C ASP A 96 -22.12 25.06 28.33
N GLY A 97 -21.27 24.46 27.51
CA GLY A 97 -21.04 24.87 26.12
C GLY A 97 -21.95 24.17 25.10
N ILE A 98 -22.81 23.25 25.56
CA ILE A 98 -23.68 22.42 24.70
C ILE A 98 -25.16 22.74 24.92
N ILE A 99 -25.60 22.86 26.18
CA ILE A 99 -27.00 23.10 26.52
C ILE A 99 -27.43 24.47 25.97
N ALA A 100 -28.64 24.55 25.46
CA ALA A 100 -29.27 25.69 24.81
C ALA A 100 -28.63 26.09 23.46
N ARG A 101 -27.69 25.30 22.91
CA ARG A 101 -27.20 25.47 21.54
C ARG A 101 -27.96 24.61 20.54
N SER A 102 -27.82 24.97 19.27
CA SER A 102 -28.36 24.16 18.17
C SER A 102 -27.52 22.88 18.01
N PHE A 103 -28.18 21.73 17.88
CA PHE A 103 -27.49 20.47 17.59
C PHE A 103 -26.79 20.49 16.23
N ALA A 104 -27.28 21.35 15.29
CA ALA A 104 -26.62 21.56 14.00
C ALA A 104 -25.17 22.06 14.11
N ASP A 105 -24.81 22.74 15.22
CA ASP A 105 -23.43 23.22 15.48
C ASP A 105 -22.43 22.06 15.67
N PHE A 106 -22.93 20.88 16.04
CA PHE A 106 -22.15 19.66 16.30
C PHE A 106 -22.21 18.65 15.15
N ILE A 107 -22.87 18.99 14.04
CA ILE A 107 -23.05 18.13 12.87
C ILE A 107 -22.24 18.70 11.70
N ALA A 108 -21.52 17.84 10.96
CA ALA A 108 -20.77 18.23 9.79
C ALA A 108 -21.68 18.90 8.73
N PRO A 109 -21.20 19.92 7.99
CA PRO A 109 -21.99 20.66 7.00
C PRO A 109 -22.68 19.76 5.97
N GLY A 110 -22.02 18.65 5.56
CA GLY A 110 -22.56 17.67 4.61
C GLY A 110 -23.78 16.90 5.11
N ASP A 111 -23.96 16.79 6.42
CA ASP A 111 -25.05 16.00 7.04
C ASP A 111 -26.22 16.85 7.59
N GLN A 112 -26.17 18.17 7.42
CA GLN A 112 -27.22 19.07 7.92
C GLN A 112 -28.60 18.81 7.31
N LEU A 113 -28.66 18.31 6.07
CA LEU A 113 -29.93 17.94 5.45
C LEU A 113 -30.55 16.72 6.13
N LYS A 114 -29.72 15.73 6.49
CA LYS A 114 -30.16 14.55 7.27
C LYS A 114 -30.68 14.95 8.64
N LEU A 115 -30.05 15.93 9.30
CA LEU A 115 -30.50 16.46 10.58
C LEU A 115 -31.93 17.03 10.50
N LYS A 116 -32.24 17.80 9.46
CA LYS A 116 -33.61 18.33 9.25
C LYS A 116 -34.63 17.19 9.08
N THR A 117 -34.27 16.14 8.34
CA THR A 117 -35.11 14.95 8.19
C THR A 117 -35.32 14.24 9.51
N MET A 118 -34.27 14.09 10.33
CA MET A 118 -34.32 13.49 11.65
C MET A 118 -35.27 14.23 12.60
N LEU A 119 -35.21 15.57 12.64
CA LEU A 119 -36.06 16.40 13.49
C LEU A 119 -37.55 16.34 13.10
N ALA A 120 -37.84 16.11 11.80
CA ALA A 120 -39.20 15.99 11.29
C ALA A 120 -39.82 14.60 11.47
N ALA A 121 -38.99 13.56 11.56
CA ALA A 121 -39.42 12.16 11.65
C ALA A 121 -39.92 11.79 13.05
N GLU A 122 -40.77 10.75 13.15
CA GLU A 122 -41.14 10.14 14.44
C GLU A 122 -40.06 9.20 14.98
N MET A 123 -39.42 8.45 14.06
CA MET A 123 -38.26 7.61 14.33
C MET A 123 -37.27 7.79 13.18
N PHE A 124 -35.97 7.83 13.51
CA PHE A 124 -34.90 8.00 12.52
C PHE A 124 -33.65 7.29 12.98
N ARG A 125 -32.86 6.74 12.01
CA ARG A 125 -31.57 6.13 12.28
C ARG A 125 -30.69 6.20 11.05
N GLU A 126 -29.59 6.94 11.14
CA GLU A 126 -28.57 7.06 10.08
C GLU A 126 -27.19 7.42 10.67
N ASP A 127 -26.16 7.28 9.82
CA ASP A 127 -24.80 7.66 10.12
C ASP A 127 -24.55 9.16 9.84
N PHE A 128 -23.87 9.80 10.78
CA PHE A 128 -23.48 11.21 10.76
C PHE A 128 -22.00 11.38 11.07
N LEU A 129 -21.46 12.51 10.67
CA LEU A 129 -20.18 13.01 11.15
C LEU A 129 -20.44 14.11 12.20
N LEU A 130 -20.07 13.82 13.44
CA LEU A 130 -20.06 14.82 14.52
C LEU A 130 -18.83 15.68 14.40
N GLN A 131 -18.98 16.98 14.61
CA GLN A 131 -17.88 17.93 14.72
C GLN A 131 -17.65 18.37 16.16
N SER A 132 -16.40 18.43 16.58
CA SER A 132 -16.03 19.07 17.83
C SER A 132 -15.98 20.59 17.62
N ALA A 133 -16.60 21.37 18.51
CA ALA A 133 -16.50 22.83 18.49
C ALA A 133 -15.08 23.33 18.81
N ALA A 134 -14.24 22.50 19.44
CA ALA A 134 -12.89 22.87 19.92
C ALA A 134 -11.75 22.28 19.07
N ALA A 135 -12.00 21.26 18.23
CA ALA A 135 -10.98 20.59 17.45
C ALA A 135 -11.48 20.34 16.02
N ALA A 136 -10.57 20.42 15.03
CA ALA A 136 -10.86 20.12 13.62
C ALA A 136 -11.07 18.60 13.37
N THR A 137 -11.47 17.84 14.39
CA THR A 137 -11.69 16.39 14.31
C THR A 137 -13.18 16.11 14.18
N SER A 138 -13.52 15.20 13.26
CA SER A 138 -14.88 14.69 13.09
C SER A 138 -14.95 13.25 13.58
N THR A 139 -15.98 12.94 14.38
CA THR A 139 -16.24 11.60 14.92
C THR A 139 -17.40 10.97 14.15
N PRO A 140 -17.20 9.81 13.49
CA PRO A 140 -18.31 9.09 12.86
C PRO A 140 -19.21 8.49 13.93
N ALA A 141 -20.49 8.80 13.85
CA ALA A 141 -21.47 8.32 14.82
C ALA A 141 -22.77 7.92 14.14
N GLN A 142 -23.46 6.92 14.69
CA GLN A 142 -24.82 6.59 14.31
C GLN A 142 -25.79 7.30 15.25
N LEU A 143 -26.70 8.09 14.69
CA LEU A 143 -27.75 8.77 15.41
C LEU A 143 -29.05 7.97 15.29
N SER A 144 -29.66 7.67 16.44
CA SER A 144 -31.00 7.09 16.53
C SER A 144 -31.88 8.04 17.29
N SER A 145 -33.01 8.46 16.73
CA SER A 145 -33.93 9.40 17.40
C SER A 145 -35.36 8.91 17.43
N ILE A 146 -36.08 9.37 18.44
CA ILE A 146 -37.51 9.17 18.59
C ILE A 146 -38.17 10.47 19.05
N ALA A 147 -39.26 10.84 18.39
CA ALA A 147 -40.06 11.99 18.80
C ALA A 147 -40.96 11.60 20.00
N LEU A 148 -40.94 12.40 21.06
CA LEU A 148 -41.73 12.26 22.25
C LEU A 148 -42.61 13.51 22.45
N ARG A 149 -43.69 13.38 23.20
CA ARG A 149 -44.48 14.51 23.69
C ARG A 149 -44.44 14.54 25.23
N ILE A 150 -43.77 15.54 25.76
CA ILE A 150 -43.69 15.77 27.21
C ILE A 150 -44.46 17.04 27.49
N ASP A 151 -45.48 16.94 28.35
CA ASP A 151 -46.40 18.04 28.71
C ASP A 151 -47.03 18.76 27.49
N GLY A 152 -47.32 17.99 26.43
CA GLY A 152 -47.89 18.50 25.19
C GLY A 152 -46.88 19.14 24.22
N VAL A 153 -45.61 19.30 24.61
CA VAL A 153 -44.53 19.85 23.81
C VAL A 153 -43.78 18.71 23.10
N ARG A 154 -43.55 18.87 21.79
CA ARG A 154 -42.75 17.91 21.02
C ARG A 154 -41.28 18.05 21.39
N THR A 155 -40.68 16.97 21.80
CA THR A 155 -39.22 16.82 22.05
C THR A 155 -38.69 15.63 21.28
N VAL A 156 -37.39 15.61 20.96
CA VAL A 156 -36.72 14.50 20.26
C VAL A 156 -35.63 13.94 21.17
N ALA A 157 -35.79 12.68 21.56
CA ALA A 157 -34.72 11.96 22.24
C ALA A 157 -33.77 11.37 21.18
N VAL A 158 -32.47 11.57 21.37
CA VAL A 158 -31.42 11.11 20.44
C VAL A 158 -30.39 10.28 21.21
N VAL A 159 -30.05 9.14 20.65
CA VAL A 159 -28.94 8.29 21.10
C VAL A 159 -27.84 8.35 20.03
N VAL A 160 -26.62 8.56 20.47
CA VAL A 160 -25.43 8.73 19.63
C VAL A 160 -24.47 7.60 19.92
N ASN A 161 -24.30 6.69 18.97
CA ASN A 161 -23.35 5.59 19.04
C ASN A 161 -22.07 5.94 18.26
N ASP A 162 -20.91 5.88 18.91
CA ASP A 162 -19.59 6.13 18.32
C ASP A 162 -19.19 4.95 17.44
N LEU A 163 -18.99 5.21 16.14
CA LEU A 163 -18.57 4.21 15.16
C LEU A 163 -17.06 4.16 14.94
N SER A 164 -16.27 4.96 15.65
CA SER A 164 -14.82 5.06 15.44
C SER A 164 -14.14 3.71 15.61
N HIS A 165 -14.47 2.99 16.67
CA HIS A 165 -13.87 1.68 16.96
C HIS A 165 -14.28 0.62 15.90
N GLU A 166 -15.55 0.58 15.53
CA GLU A 166 -16.04 -0.36 14.51
C GLU A 166 -15.41 -0.12 13.14
N ARG A 167 -15.21 1.15 12.77
CA ARG A 167 -14.52 1.49 11.49
C ARG A 167 -13.05 1.10 11.52
N ILE A 168 -12.35 1.33 12.62
CA ILE A 168 -10.96 0.90 12.80
C ILE A 168 -10.85 -0.63 12.74
N GLU A 169 -11.71 -1.35 13.49
CA GLU A 169 -11.72 -2.82 13.44
C GLU A 169 -12.03 -3.36 12.04
N ARG A 170 -13.03 -2.78 11.36
CA ARG A 170 -13.38 -3.17 9.99
C ARG A 170 -12.22 -2.94 9.03
N GLY A 171 -11.55 -1.78 9.13
CA GLY A 171 -10.36 -1.46 8.35
C GLY A 171 -9.20 -2.43 8.62
N LEU A 172 -8.96 -2.80 9.89
CA LEU A 172 -7.95 -3.79 10.26
C LEU A 172 -8.28 -5.19 9.75
N ARG A 173 -9.54 -5.61 9.85
CA ARG A 173 -9.97 -6.93 9.32
C ARG A 173 -9.83 -7.00 7.81
N GLU A 174 -10.21 -5.95 7.10
CA GLU A 174 -10.05 -5.86 5.64
C GLU A 174 -8.57 -5.87 5.25
N SER A 175 -7.72 -5.12 5.95
CA SER A 175 -6.27 -5.11 5.73
C SER A 175 -5.65 -6.49 5.97
N ASN A 176 -6.05 -7.19 7.04
CA ASN A 176 -5.58 -8.54 7.31
C ASN A 176 -6.06 -9.54 6.24
N ARG A 177 -7.33 -9.46 5.82
CA ARG A 177 -7.87 -10.31 4.75
C ARG A 177 -7.07 -10.15 3.46
N LEU A 178 -6.82 -8.91 3.04
CA LEU A 178 -6.02 -8.61 1.84
C LEU A 178 -4.59 -9.15 1.96
N LYS A 179 -4.00 -9.08 3.16
CA LYS A 179 -2.68 -9.66 3.41
C LYS A 179 -2.67 -11.19 3.30
N ASP A 180 -3.68 -11.86 3.82
CA ASP A 180 -3.79 -13.34 3.76
C ASP A 180 -4.04 -13.81 2.32
N GLU A 181 -4.92 -13.13 1.58
CA GLU A 181 -5.16 -13.37 0.15
C GLU A 181 -3.88 -13.17 -0.67
N PHE A 182 -3.11 -12.13 -0.36
CA PHE A 182 -1.80 -11.90 -0.98
C PHE A 182 -0.84 -13.06 -0.75
N LEU A 183 -0.66 -13.51 0.50
CA LEU A 183 0.25 -14.62 0.81
C LEU A 183 -0.15 -15.92 0.11
N ALA A 184 -1.45 -16.20 0.00
CA ALA A 184 -1.97 -17.34 -0.70
C ALA A 184 -1.68 -17.27 -2.22
N THR A 185 -1.98 -16.11 -2.84
CA THR A 185 -1.73 -15.87 -4.27
C THR A 185 -0.23 -15.90 -4.57
N LEU A 186 0.59 -15.25 -3.75
CA LEU A 186 2.05 -15.28 -3.88
C LEU A 186 2.60 -16.70 -3.87
N SER A 187 2.14 -17.52 -2.90
CA SER A 187 2.57 -18.91 -2.81
C SER A 187 2.22 -19.69 -4.06
N HIS A 188 1.06 -19.44 -4.66
CA HIS A 188 0.64 -20.07 -5.90
C HIS A 188 1.49 -19.61 -7.10
N GLU A 189 1.68 -18.30 -7.26
CA GLU A 189 2.42 -17.70 -8.38
C GLU A 189 3.92 -18.05 -8.35
N LEU A 190 4.51 -18.25 -7.18
CA LEU A 190 5.88 -18.74 -7.05
C LEU A 190 5.99 -20.26 -7.31
N ARG A 191 4.99 -21.03 -6.92
CA ARG A 191 5.02 -22.50 -7.06
C ARG A 191 4.85 -22.95 -8.49
N THR A 192 4.04 -22.25 -9.28
CA THR A 192 3.74 -22.63 -10.68
C THR A 192 4.99 -22.67 -11.55
N PRO A 193 5.79 -21.59 -11.71
CA PRO A 193 7.03 -21.65 -12.49
C PRO A 193 8.05 -22.62 -11.90
N LEU A 194 8.16 -22.71 -10.58
CA LEU A 194 9.07 -23.63 -9.91
C LEU A 194 8.75 -25.10 -10.26
N ASN A 195 7.48 -25.48 -10.26
CA ASN A 195 7.06 -26.84 -10.63
C ASN A 195 7.38 -27.15 -12.09
N VAL A 196 7.23 -26.18 -13.00
CA VAL A 196 7.60 -26.35 -14.42
C VAL A 196 9.11 -26.56 -14.55
N ILE A 197 9.92 -25.73 -13.91
CA ILE A 197 11.39 -25.85 -13.89
C ILE A 197 11.78 -27.23 -13.37
N LEU A 198 11.30 -27.62 -12.18
CA LEU A 198 11.62 -28.92 -11.58
C LEU A 198 11.16 -30.11 -12.44
N GLY A 199 9.98 -30.01 -13.04
CA GLY A 199 9.45 -31.06 -13.91
C GLY A 199 10.33 -31.31 -15.14
N TRP A 200 10.64 -30.24 -15.88
CA TRP A 200 11.48 -30.35 -17.06
C TRP A 200 12.94 -30.69 -16.75
N THR A 201 13.49 -30.18 -15.66
CA THR A 201 14.83 -30.57 -15.21
C THR A 201 14.93 -32.07 -14.93
N ARG A 202 13.93 -32.65 -14.22
CA ARG A 202 13.88 -34.09 -13.99
C ARG A 202 13.75 -34.92 -15.28
N MET A 203 12.95 -34.42 -16.25
CA MET A 203 12.83 -35.07 -17.56
C MET A 203 14.14 -35.01 -18.36
N LEU A 204 14.86 -33.90 -18.30
CA LEU A 204 16.18 -33.75 -18.92
C LEU A 204 17.22 -34.70 -18.29
N MET A 205 17.19 -34.84 -16.95
CA MET A 205 18.08 -35.79 -16.24
C MET A 205 17.78 -37.27 -16.55
N ALA A 206 16.56 -37.60 -16.89
CA ALA A 206 16.19 -38.98 -17.23
C ALA A 206 16.65 -39.46 -18.63
N ASP A 207 17.24 -38.57 -19.41
CA ASP A 207 17.90 -38.83 -20.72
C ASP A 207 17.04 -39.51 -21.80
N HIS A 208 15.74 -39.40 -21.72
CA HIS A 208 14.79 -40.04 -22.67
C HIS A 208 14.21 -39.08 -23.71
N LEU A 209 14.68 -37.80 -23.73
CA LEU A 209 14.15 -36.77 -24.61
C LEU A 209 14.91 -36.70 -25.94
N SER A 210 14.17 -36.49 -27.05
CA SER A 210 14.76 -36.15 -28.34
C SER A 210 15.49 -34.78 -28.25
N GLN A 211 16.40 -34.52 -29.18
CA GLN A 211 17.16 -33.26 -29.19
C GLN A 211 16.23 -32.04 -29.28
N SER A 212 15.18 -32.08 -30.09
CA SER A 212 14.18 -31.02 -30.18
C SER A 212 13.41 -30.83 -28.87
N ALA A 213 13.04 -31.92 -28.18
CA ALA A 213 12.37 -31.87 -26.89
C ALA A 213 13.30 -31.30 -25.79
N ARG A 214 14.60 -31.63 -25.83
CA ARG A 214 15.59 -31.03 -24.90
C ARG A 214 15.69 -29.52 -25.07
N GLN A 215 15.79 -29.05 -26.32
CA GLN A 215 15.87 -27.62 -26.60
C GLN A 215 14.59 -26.89 -26.16
N HIS A 216 13.43 -27.47 -26.40
CA HIS A 216 12.16 -26.95 -25.93
C HIS A 216 12.08 -26.93 -24.38
N ALA A 217 12.55 -27.97 -23.70
CA ALA A 217 12.60 -28.05 -22.24
C ALA A 217 13.48 -26.94 -21.64
N LEU A 218 14.67 -26.71 -22.22
CA LEU A 218 15.57 -25.64 -21.78
C LEU A 218 14.93 -24.25 -21.96
N GLN A 219 14.26 -23.99 -23.07
CA GLN A 219 13.53 -22.73 -23.29
C GLN A 219 12.39 -22.53 -22.28
N LEU A 220 11.69 -23.60 -21.90
CA LEU A 220 10.64 -23.53 -20.88
C LEU A 220 11.21 -23.28 -19.48
N ILE A 221 12.34 -23.91 -19.15
CA ILE A 221 13.03 -23.69 -17.86
C ILE A 221 13.48 -22.23 -17.79
N ASP A 222 14.17 -21.75 -18.80
CA ASP A 222 14.69 -20.38 -18.86
C ASP A 222 13.56 -19.35 -18.71
N ARG A 223 12.51 -19.45 -19.52
CA ARG A 223 11.35 -18.56 -19.43
C ARG A 223 10.69 -18.54 -18.04
N ASN A 224 10.57 -19.71 -17.40
CA ASN A 224 9.96 -19.78 -16.05
C ASN A 224 10.92 -19.29 -14.97
N ALA A 225 12.23 -19.48 -15.11
CA ALA A 225 13.24 -18.94 -14.20
C ALA A 225 13.26 -17.41 -14.24
N LEU A 226 13.24 -16.82 -15.44
CA LEU A 226 13.15 -15.36 -15.62
C LEU A 226 11.86 -14.78 -15.03
N ALA A 227 10.71 -15.46 -15.26
CA ALA A 227 9.44 -15.04 -14.66
C ALA A 227 9.49 -15.08 -13.13
N GLN A 228 10.10 -16.11 -12.56
CA GLN A 228 10.27 -16.22 -11.10
C GLN A 228 11.20 -15.15 -10.54
N ALA A 229 12.32 -14.87 -11.19
CA ALA A 229 13.22 -13.79 -10.81
C ALA A 229 12.52 -12.43 -10.81
N GLN A 230 11.70 -12.16 -11.84
CA GLN A 230 10.90 -10.93 -11.90
C GLN A 230 9.91 -10.82 -10.74
N LEU A 231 9.19 -11.91 -10.39
CA LEU A 231 8.27 -11.92 -9.25
C LEU A 231 8.98 -11.59 -7.92
N VAL A 232 10.18 -12.14 -7.72
CA VAL A 232 10.99 -11.86 -6.52
C VAL A 232 11.42 -10.40 -6.49
N ASN A 233 11.89 -9.85 -7.61
CA ASN A 233 12.29 -8.45 -7.73
C ASN A 233 11.12 -7.51 -7.47
N ASP A 234 9.93 -7.79 -8.01
CA ASP A 234 8.71 -7.01 -7.79
C ASP A 234 8.33 -6.97 -6.30
N LEU A 235 8.51 -8.09 -5.57
CA LEU A 235 8.27 -8.16 -4.12
C LEU A 235 9.27 -7.34 -3.31
N ILE A 236 10.56 -7.41 -3.67
CA ILE A 236 11.62 -6.63 -3.03
C ILE A 236 11.36 -5.13 -3.25
N ASP A 237 11.03 -4.74 -4.49
CA ASP A 237 10.72 -3.35 -4.83
C ASP A 237 9.50 -2.84 -4.04
N MET A 238 8.42 -3.63 -3.99
CA MET A 238 7.24 -3.29 -3.19
C MET A 238 7.57 -3.11 -1.71
N SER A 239 8.40 -4.00 -1.14
CA SER A 239 8.85 -3.90 0.24
C SER A 239 9.64 -2.61 0.49
N ARG A 240 10.57 -2.26 -0.42
CA ARG A 240 11.38 -1.04 -0.35
C ARG A 240 10.55 0.23 -0.51
N MET A 241 9.57 0.24 -1.44
CA MET A 241 8.64 1.35 -1.62
C MET A 241 7.77 1.58 -0.39
N THR A 242 7.23 0.50 0.20
CA THR A 242 6.37 0.58 1.39
C THR A 242 7.12 1.10 2.63
N THR A 243 8.40 0.76 2.76
CA THR A 243 9.26 1.21 3.87
C THR A 243 9.95 2.56 3.60
N GLY A 244 9.71 3.19 2.42
CA GLY A 244 10.35 4.45 2.04
C GLY A 244 11.86 4.34 1.82
N LYS A 245 12.39 3.13 1.60
CA LYS A 245 13.83 2.87 1.42
C LYS A 245 14.28 2.84 -0.03
N LEU A 246 13.35 3.01 -0.99
CA LEU A 246 13.70 3.09 -2.41
C LEU A 246 14.25 4.47 -2.72
N THR A 247 15.51 4.55 -3.14
CA THR A 247 16.16 5.77 -3.64
C THR A 247 16.29 5.68 -5.16
N LEU A 248 16.00 6.78 -5.87
CA LEU A 248 16.11 6.87 -7.31
C LEU A 248 17.38 7.60 -7.73
N GLN A 249 18.00 7.15 -8.82
CA GLN A 249 19.09 7.84 -9.50
C GLN A 249 18.50 8.66 -10.66
N MET A 250 18.16 9.91 -10.38
CA MET A 250 17.53 10.79 -11.35
C MET A 250 18.57 11.40 -12.29
N GLU A 251 18.52 11.04 -13.57
CA GLU A 251 19.42 11.56 -14.61
C GLU A 251 18.65 11.92 -15.89
N PRO A 252 19.20 12.81 -16.75
CA PRO A 252 18.61 13.13 -18.04
C PRO A 252 18.80 11.97 -19.02
N LEU A 253 17.74 11.23 -19.32
CA LEU A 253 17.75 10.07 -20.22
C LEU A 253 17.12 10.40 -21.57
N PRO A 254 17.70 9.93 -22.69
CA PRO A 254 17.07 10.05 -24.00
C PRO A 254 15.82 9.16 -24.05
N VAL A 255 14.68 9.74 -24.43
CA VAL A 255 13.38 9.04 -24.40
C VAL A 255 13.29 7.96 -25.47
N VAL A 256 13.71 8.26 -26.70
CA VAL A 256 13.57 7.35 -27.85
C VAL A 256 14.36 6.04 -27.64
N PRO A 257 15.65 6.07 -27.26
CA PRO A 257 16.39 4.84 -26.99
C PRO A 257 15.79 4.00 -25.84
N ALA A 258 15.27 4.66 -24.81
CA ALA A 258 14.62 3.93 -23.69
C ALA A 258 13.34 3.21 -24.14
N LEU A 259 12.54 3.83 -25.00
CA LEU A 259 11.33 3.24 -25.58
C LEU A 259 11.67 2.10 -26.54
N GLU A 260 12.67 2.29 -27.42
CA GLU A 260 13.11 1.26 -28.35
C GLU A 260 13.61 0.02 -27.63
N ALA A 261 14.43 0.17 -26.59
CA ALA A 261 14.88 -0.94 -25.75
C ALA A 261 13.73 -1.69 -25.09
N ALA A 262 12.72 -0.97 -24.58
CA ALA A 262 11.53 -1.59 -23.98
C ALA A 262 10.70 -2.35 -25.02
N ILE A 263 10.56 -1.83 -26.25
CA ILE A 263 9.84 -2.49 -27.34
C ILE A 263 10.58 -3.76 -27.80
N GLU A 264 11.90 -3.70 -27.95
CA GLU A 264 12.69 -4.87 -28.31
C GLU A 264 12.51 -6.01 -27.30
N SER A 265 12.40 -5.70 -26.01
CA SER A 265 12.19 -6.71 -24.97
C SER A 265 10.86 -7.46 -25.08
N ILE A 266 9.81 -6.84 -25.63
CA ILE A 266 8.48 -7.46 -25.79
C ILE A 266 8.23 -7.98 -27.21
N ARG A 267 9.09 -7.64 -28.19
CA ARG A 267 8.93 -8.00 -29.59
C ARG A 267 8.70 -9.50 -29.81
N PRO A 268 9.50 -10.44 -29.23
CA PRO A 268 9.28 -11.87 -29.43
C PRO A 268 7.88 -12.33 -28.97
N SER A 269 7.39 -11.76 -27.88
CA SER A 269 6.06 -12.10 -27.35
C SER A 269 4.94 -11.50 -28.21
N ALA A 270 5.14 -10.31 -28.76
CA ALA A 270 4.21 -9.68 -29.69
C ALA A 270 4.13 -10.45 -31.03
N GLU A 271 5.26 -10.86 -31.58
CA GLU A 271 5.36 -11.65 -32.81
C GLU A 271 4.70 -13.03 -32.64
N ALA A 272 4.93 -13.71 -31.51
CA ALA A 272 4.28 -14.98 -31.19
C ALA A 272 2.74 -14.91 -31.16
N LYS A 273 2.18 -13.71 -30.93
CA LYS A 273 0.74 -13.43 -30.98
C LYS A 273 0.29 -12.69 -32.24
N ASN A 274 1.15 -12.55 -33.25
CA ASN A 274 0.88 -11.79 -34.47
C ASN A 274 0.38 -10.36 -34.21
N LEU A 275 0.87 -9.68 -33.16
CA LEU A 275 0.45 -8.32 -32.82
C LEU A 275 1.15 -7.28 -33.69
N THR A 276 0.37 -6.26 -34.09
CA THR A 276 0.93 -5.10 -34.80
C THR A 276 1.41 -4.05 -33.81
N LEU A 277 2.71 -3.75 -33.82
CA LEU A 277 3.29 -2.66 -33.03
C LEU A 277 3.34 -1.39 -33.86
N ARG A 278 2.75 -0.29 -33.35
CA ARG A 278 2.81 1.05 -33.95
C ARG A 278 3.51 2.00 -32.99
N THR A 279 4.41 2.81 -33.53
CA THR A 279 5.24 3.73 -32.73
C THR A 279 5.10 5.16 -33.23
N GLY A 280 5.04 6.11 -32.29
CA GLY A 280 5.06 7.54 -32.56
C GLY A 280 6.02 8.22 -31.59
N TRP A 281 7.09 8.82 -32.12
CA TRP A 281 8.18 9.37 -31.32
C TRP A 281 8.13 10.90 -31.21
N PRO A 282 8.57 11.47 -30.09
CA PRO A 282 8.88 12.88 -29.99
C PRO A 282 10.14 13.20 -30.79
N ARG A 283 10.61 14.44 -30.74
CA ARG A 283 11.91 14.80 -31.33
C ARG A 283 13.02 13.93 -30.73
N GLU A 284 14.03 13.57 -31.55
CA GLU A 284 15.18 12.76 -31.09
C GLU A 284 15.93 13.36 -29.90
N SER A 285 15.89 14.71 -29.76
CA SER A 285 16.48 15.44 -28.63
C SER A 285 15.69 15.39 -27.34
N ALA A 286 14.47 14.80 -27.31
CA ALA A 286 13.63 14.75 -26.12
C ALA A 286 14.28 13.89 -25.03
N ARG A 287 14.41 14.46 -23.84
CA ARG A 287 14.97 13.79 -22.67
C ARG A 287 14.00 13.83 -21.49
N VAL A 288 14.05 12.81 -20.68
CA VAL A 288 13.28 12.67 -19.45
C VAL A 288 14.22 12.61 -18.24
N ILE A 289 13.88 13.25 -17.15
CA ILE A 289 14.61 13.11 -15.88
C ILE A 289 14.05 11.90 -15.17
N ALA A 290 14.79 10.79 -15.16
CA ALA A 290 14.34 9.55 -14.57
C ALA A 290 15.53 8.67 -14.14
N ASP A 291 15.25 7.64 -13.36
CA ASP A 291 16.14 6.52 -13.12
C ASP A 291 16.01 5.53 -14.28
N ALA A 292 17.13 5.22 -14.94
CA ALA A 292 17.15 4.40 -16.17
C ALA A 292 16.53 3.02 -15.96
N THR A 293 16.92 2.33 -14.90
CA THR A 293 16.41 0.99 -14.56
C THR A 293 14.91 1.01 -14.25
N ARG A 294 14.47 2.02 -13.50
CA ARG A 294 13.06 2.16 -13.12
C ARG A 294 12.19 2.62 -14.28
N LEU A 295 12.71 3.43 -15.17
CA LEU A 295 12.01 3.79 -16.41
C LEU A 295 11.78 2.55 -17.28
N GLN A 296 12.81 1.71 -17.49
CA GLN A 296 12.66 0.45 -18.21
C GLN A 296 11.65 -0.48 -17.53
N GLN A 297 11.67 -0.60 -16.22
CA GLN A 297 10.71 -1.40 -15.45
C GLN A 297 9.26 -0.92 -15.65
N MET A 298 9.02 0.41 -15.61
CA MET A 298 7.70 0.98 -15.84
C MET A 298 7.20 0.70 -17.27
N LEU A 299 8.05 0.95 -18.27
CA LEU A 299 7.73 0.70 -19.68
C LEU A 299 7.45 -0.78 -19.93
N TRP A 300 8.29 -1.67 -19.41
CA TRP A 300 8.10 -3.11 -19.53
C TRP A 300 6.78 -3.58 -18.90
N ASN A 301 6.42 -3.08 -17.72
CA ASN A 301 5.16 -3.41 -17.06
C ASN A 301 3.93 -2.98 -17.89
N LEU A 302 3.97 -1.80 -18.50
CA LEU A 302 2.89 -1.33 -19.36
C LEU A 302 2.80 -2.14 -20.65
N LEU A 303 3.93 -2.36 -21.32
CA LEU A 303 3.99 -3.08 -22.59
C LEU A 303 3.67 -4.57 -22.45
N SER A 304 4.18 -5.23 -21.42
CA SER A 304 3.88 -6.64 -21.15
C SER A 304 2.39 -6.86 -20.85
N ASN A 305 1.75 -5.92 -20.13
CA ASN A 305 0.31 -5.93 -19.92
C ASN A 305 -0.45 -5.75 -21.24
N ALA A 306 -0.04 -4.82 -22.11
CA ALA A 306 -0.65 -4.63 -23.41
C ALA A 306 -0.56 -5.90 -24.28
N VAL A 307 0.62 -6.57 -24.34
CA VAL A 307 0.79 -7.85 -25.04
C VAL A 307 -0.06 -8.97 -24.40
N LYS A 308 -0.11 -9.01 -23.08
CA LYS A 308 -0.87 -10.02 -22.34
C LYS A 308 -2.37 -9.95 -22.65
N PHE A 309 -2.95 -8.76 -22.60
CA PHE A 309 -4.39 -8.54 -22.69
C PHE A 309 -4.92 -8.27 -24.10
N THR A 310 -4.03 -8.15 -25.09
CA THR A 310 -4.42 -8.05 -26.50
C THR A 310 -4.54 -9.44 -27.12
N ALA A 311 -5.66 -9.68 -27.81
CA ALA A 311 -5.88 -10.92 -28.54
C ALA A 311 -4.95 -11.03 -29.76
N GLU A 312 -4.75 -12.23 -30.27
CA GLU A 312 -3.97 -12.50 -31.48
C GLU A 312 -4.44 -11.63 -32.66
N GLY A 313 -3.49 -11.06 -33.40
CA GLY A 313 -3.77 -10.15 -34.52
C GLY A 313 -4.14 -8.72 -34.13
N GLY A 314 -4.18 -8.41 -32.83
CA GLY A 314 -4.48 -7.05 -32.34
C GLY A 314 -3.36 -6.04 -32.57
N THR A 315 -3.58 -4.80 -32.10
CA THR A 315 -2.63 -3.69 -32.28
C THR A 315 -2.26 -3.08 -30.93
N ILE A 316 -0.97 -2.79 -30.75
CA ILE A 316 -0.45 -2.00 -29.62
C ILE A 316 0.22 -0.76 -30.21
N SER A 317 -0.19 0.42 -29.75
CA SER A 317 0.37 1.71 -30.17
C SER A 317 1.13 2.34 -29.00
N ILE A 318 2.38 2.73 -29.25
CA ILE A 318 3.26 3.37 -28.27
C ILE A 318 3.57 4.77 -28.80
N ASN A 319 3.10 5.79 -28.10
CA ASN A 319 3.31 7.18 -28.48
C ASN A 319 4.01 7.93 -27.35
N ALA A 320 4.96 8.79 -27.71
CA ALA A 320 5.54 9.72 -26.76
C ALA A 320 5.41 11.14 -27.32
N THR A 321 4.98 12.07 -26.48
CA THR A 321 4.79 13.48 -26.85
C THR A 321 5.42 14.39 -25.80
N GLU A 322 5.96 15.51 -26.28
CA GLU A 322 6.49 16.55 -25.40
C GLU A 322 5.46 17.69 -25.29
N MET A 323 5.05 18.01 -24.07
CA MET A 323 4.11 19.09 -23.77
C MET A 323 4.54 19.82 -22.49
N ASP A 324 4.66 21.13 -22.55
CA ASP A 324 4.94 22.02 -21.40
C ASP A 324 6.13 21.59 -20.53
N GLY A 325 7.22 21.12 -21.16
CA GLY A 325 8.42 20.65 -20.46
C GLY A 325 8.23 19.31 -19.73
N ARG A 326 7.19 18.55 -20.11
CA ARG A 326 6.94 17.18 -19.67
C ARG A 326 6.94 16.24 -20.86
N ILE A 327 7.28 14.99 -20.62
CA ILE A 327 7.17 13.89 -21.59
C ILE A 327 6.01 13.01 -21.18
N ARG A 328 5.03 12.87 -22.07
CA ARG A 328 3.90 11.96 -21.94
C ARG A 328 4.11 10.74 -22.82
N ILE A 329 4.13 9.56 -22.23
CA ILE A 329 4.26 8.27 -22.92
C ILE A 329 2.95 7.53 -22.77
N GLU A 330 2.35 7.14 -23.90
CA GLU A 330 1.06 6.44 -23.96
C GLU A 330 1.24 5.06 -24.59
N VAL A 331 0.70 4.05 -23.94
CA VAL A 331 0.57 2.68 -24.44
C VAL A 331 -0.90 2.38 -24.61
N THR A 332 -1.33 2.24 -25.86
CA THR A 332 -2.73 1.94 -26.23
C THR A 332 -2.82 0.54 -26.82
N ASP A 333 -3.72 -0.28 -26.32
CA ASP A 333 -3.99 -1.62 -26.82
C ASP A 333 -5.43 -1.74 -27.37
N THR A 334 -5.64 -2.70 -28.28
CA THR A 334 -6.97 -3.09 -28.77
C THR A 334 -7.51 -4.34 -28.08
N GLY A 335 -7.11 -4.56 -26.85
CA GLY A 335 -7.39 -5.77 -26.07
C GLY A 335 -8.77 -5.82 -25.45
N ILE A 336 -8.88 -6.61 -24.39
CA ILE A 336 -10.15 -6.88 -23.70
C ILE A 336 -10.80 -5.66 -23.04
N GLY A 337 -10.05 -4.54 -22.89
CA GLY A 337 -10.53 -3.34 -22.19
C GLY A 337 -10.70 -3.55 -20.69
N ILE A 338 -11.20 -2.53 -20.00
CA ILE A 338 -11.35 -2.51 -18.55
C ILE A 338 -12.79 -2.17 -18.18
N ASP A 339 -13.39 -2.95 -17.28
CA ASP A 339 -14.70 -2.64 -16.72
C ASP A 339 -14.67 -1.26 -16.04
N PRO A 340 -15.62 -0.34 -16.34
CA PRO A 340 -15.67 0.97 -15.71
C PRO A 340 -15.68 0.94 -14.18
N ALA A 341 -16.27 -0.09 -13.56
CA ALA A 341 -16.24 -0.26 -12.10
C ALA A 341 -14.85 -0.61 -11.57
N PHE A 342 -13.97 -1.20 -12.40
CA PHE A 342 -12.61 -1.57 -12.04
C PHE A 342 -11.57 -0.48 -12.33
N VAL A 343 -11.84 0.44 -13.25
CA VAL A 343 -10.91 1.53 -13.61
C VAL A 343 -10.34 2.28 -12.40
N PRO A 344 -11.12 2.68 -11.36
CA PRO A 344 -10.58 3.34 -10.18
C PRO A 344 -9.59 2.49 -9.37
N HIS A 345 -9.63 1.18 -9.56
CA HIS A 345 -8.90 0.18 -8.79
C HIS A 345 -7.75 -0.48 -9.54
N VAL A 346 -7.52 -0.12 -10.80
CA VAL A 346 -6.55 -0.79 -11.68
C VAL A 346 -5.10 -0.69 -11.17
N PHE A 347 -4.81 0.36 -10.41
CA PHE A 347 -3.51 0.58 -9.77
C PHE A 347 -3.45 0.11 -8.31
N ASP A 348 -4.53 -0.46 -7.76
CA ASP A 348 -4.53 -0.97 -6.40
C ASP A 348 -3.71 -2.26 -6.33
N ARG A 349 -2.92 -2.39 -5.26
CA ARG A 349 -2.08 -3.57 -5.04
C ARG A 349 -2.95 -4.81 -4.88
N PHE A 350 -2.55 -5.93 -5.51
CA PHE A 350 -3.19 -7.25 -5.40
C PHE A 350 -4.61 -7.33 -5.98
N ARG A 351 -5.08 -6.29 -6.66
CA ARG A 351 -6.38 -6.32 -7.32
C ARG A 351 -6.25 -6.80 -8.76
N GLN A 352 -7.19 -7.64 -9.15
CA GLN A 352 -7.38 -8.12 -10.52
C GLN A 352 -8.87 -7.99 -10.87
N ALA A 353 -9.16 -7.77 -12.14
CA ALA A 353 -10.55 -7.81 -12.61
C ALA A 353 -11.04 -9.26 -12.53
N ASP A 354 -12.04 -9.53 -11.69
CA ASP A 354 -12.71 -10.82 -11.56
C ASP A 354 -13.52 -11.17 -12.83
N SER A 355 -12.85 -11.53 -13.89
CA SER A 355 -13.50 -12.14 -15.04
C SER A 355 -13.21 -13.64 -15.01
N GLY A 356 -14.23 -14.45 -14.75
CA GLY A 356 -14.14 -15.90 -14.57
C GLY A 356 -13.57 -16.71 -15.74
N THR A 357 -13.19 -16.05 -16.85
CA THR A 357 -12.53 -16.62 -18.04
C THR A 357 -11.04 -16.32 -18.13
N THR A 358 -10.47 -15.49 -17.23
CA THR A 358 -9.07 -15.03 -17.29
C THR A 358 -8.16 -15.67 -16.24
N ARG A 359 -8.60 -16.73 -15.55
CA ARG A 359 -7.75 -17.51 -14.62
C ARG A 359 -6.50 -18.13 -15.27
N GLU A 360 -6.49 -18.29 -16.60
CA GLU A 360 -5.32 -18.80 -17.34
C GLU A 360 -4.21 -17.76 -17.56
N GLN A 361 -4.46 -16.47 -17.29
CA GLN A 361 -3.49 -15.39 -17.49
C GLN A 361 -3.09 -14.72 -16.16
N GLY A 362 -2.71 -15.53 -15.16
CA GLY A 362 -2.36 -15.12 -13.81
C GLY A 362 -1.29 -14.04 -13.71
N GLY A 363 -1.13 -13.51 -12.51
CA GLY A 363 -0.12 -12.52 -12.10
C GLY A 363 -0.48 -11.99 -10.72
N LEU A 364 0.48 -11.39 -9.99
CA LEU A 364 0.26 -10.90 -8.62
C LEU A 364 -0.58 -9.62 -8.50
N GLY A 365 -0.95 -8.97 -9.62
CA GLY A 365 -1.60 -7.65 -9.59
C GLY A 365 -0.68 -6.55 -9.02
N LEU A 366 0.64 -6.71 -9.17
CA LEU A 366 1.65 -5.77 -8.67
C LEU A 366 2.18 -4.82 -9.74
N GLY A 367 2.26 -5.25 -11.01
CA GLY A 367 2.94 -4.50 -12.06
C GLY A 367 2.44 -3.06 -12.22
N LEU A 368 1.12 -2.83 -12.28
CA LEU A 368 0.55 -1.48 -12.40
C LEU A 368 0.66 -0.69 -11.10
N ALA A 369 0.58 -1.34 -9.94
CA ALA A 369 0.83 -0.68 -8.65
C ALA A 369 2.28 -0.21 -8.54
N ILE A 370 3.25 -1.00 -9.00
CA ILE A 370 4.66 -0.63 -9.10
C ILE A 370 4.83 0.57 -10.03
N VAL A 371 4.19 0.57 -11.20
CA VAL A 371 4.22 1.73 -12.12
C VAL A 371 3.73 2.99 -11.41
N ARG A 372 2.58 2.95 -10.74
CA ARG A 372 2.04 4.10 -10.00
C ARG A 372 3.00 4.60 -8.94
N ASP A 373 3.55 3.69 -8.13
CA ASP A 373 4.42 4.05 -7.03
C ASP A 373 5.77 4.61 -7.54
N LEU A 374 6.35 4.03 -8.59
CA LEU A 374 7.56 4.53 -9.25
C LEU A 374 7.33 5.91 -9.87
N ILE A 375 6.23 6.10 -10.60
CA ILE A 375 5.90 7.40 -11.21
C ILE A 375 5.75 8.49 -10.15
N ARG A 376 5.11 8.18 -9.01
CA ARG A 376 5.01 9.12 -7.88
C ARG A 376 6.37 9.50 -7.30
N LEU A 377 7.27 8.53 -7.17
CA LEU A 377 8.65 8.77 -6.71
C LEU A 377 9.44 9.64 -7.71
N HIS A 378 9.14 9.56 -9.02
CA HIS A 378 9.70 10.43 -10.05
C HIS A 378 9.03 11.82 -10.12
N GLY A 379 8.01 12.09 -9.28
CA GLY A 379 7.24 13.35 -9.33
C GLY A 379 6.36 13.48 -10.58
N GLY A 380 6.02 12.34 -11.20
CA GLY A 380 5.18 12.23 -12.39
C GLY A 380 3.73 11.86 -12.08
N GLU A 381 2.97 11.63 -13.14
CA GLU A 381 1.55 11.26 -13.10
C GLU A 381 1.30 10.02 -13.95
N VAL A 382 0.36 9.16 -13.53
CA VAL A 382 -0.10 8.00 -14.31
C VAL A 382 -1.61 8.04 -14.46
N GLU A 383 -2.08 7.74 -15.66
CA GLU A 383 -3.49 7.75 -16.03
C GLU A 383 -3.87 6.46 -16.75
N VAL A 384 -5.14 6.10 -16.67
CA VAL A 384 -5.73 4.99 -17.42
C VAL A 384 -7.06 5.44 -18.03
N GLN A 385 -7.29 5.03 -19.26
CA GLN A 385 -8.55 5.24 -19.97
C GLN A 385 -8.98 3.95 -20.66
N SER A 386 -10.23 3.58 -20.52
CA SER A 386 -10.86 2.49 -21.27
C SER A 386 -12.33 2.82 -21.52
N ALA A 387 -12.77 2.59 -22.73
CA ALA A 387 -14.19 2.78 -23.11
C ALA A 387 -15.07 1.59 -22.70
N GLY A 388 -14.54 0.64 -21.94
CA GLY A 388 -15.22 -0.55 -21.45
C GLY A 388 -14.69 -1.86 -22.04
N VAL A 389 -15.31 -2.95 -21.65
CA VAL A 389 -14.94 -4.31 -22.08
C VAL A 389 -15.00 -4.44 -23.60
N GLY A 390 -13.96 -5.04 -24.21
CA GLY A 390 -13.83 -5.21 -25.65
C GLY A 390 -13.42 -3.96 -26.43
N ARG A 391 -13.08 -2.85 -25.76
CA ARG A 391 -12.72 -1.58 -26.39
C ARG A 391 -11.25 -1.20 -26.24
N GLY A 392 -10.42 -2.09 -25.68
CA GLY A 392 -9.03 -1.83 -25.38
C GLY A 392 -8.82 -0.85 -24.23
N SER A 393 -7.59 -0.53 -23.97
CA SER A 393 -7.20 0.43 -22.93
C SER A 393 -6.02 1.31 -23.37
N THR A 394 -5.89 2.47 -22.70
CA THR A 394 -4.76 3.38 -22.86
C THR A 394 -4.22 3.68 -21.48
N PHE A 395 -2.94 3.39 -21.28
CA PHE A 395 -2.18 3.78 -20.11
C PHE A 395 -1.22 4.90 -20.48
N ALA A 396 -1.20 5.96 -19.71
CA ALA A 396 -0.32 7.10 -19.94
C ALA A 396 0.51 7.40 -18.68
N ILE A 397 1.80 7.63 -18.87
CA ILE A 397 2.70 8.12 -17.84
C ILE A 397 3.27 9.46 -18.26
N THR A 398 3.34 10.41 -17.32
CA THR A 398 3.88 11.74 -17.58
C THR A 398 5.02 12.01 -16.62
N LEU A 399 6.19 12.31 -17.17
CA LEU A 399 7.42 12.58 -16.45
C LEU A 399 7.96 13.98 -16.78
N ARG A 400 8.86 14.49 -15.95
CA ARG A 400 9.51 15.77 -16.19
C ARG A 400 10.48 15.63 -17.36
N GLY A 401 10.30 16.45 -18.40
CA GLY A 401 11.22 16.59 -19.52
C GLY A 401 12.35 17.58 -19.22
N THR A 402 13.44 17.53 -19.98
CA THR A 402 14.50 18.52 -19.97
C THR A 402 15.00 18.75 -21.39
N VAL A 403 15.43 19.99 -21.68
CA VAL A 403 15.99 20.40 -22.98
C VAL A 403 17.49 20.61 -22.78
N GLU A 404 18.22 19.60 -22.35
CA GLU A 404 19.69 19.70 -22.31
C GLU A 404 20.33 19.21 -23.63
N THR A 405 21.34 19.96 -24.07
CA THR A 405 22.14 19.66 -25.28
C THR A 405 22.84 18.30 -25.15
N PRO A 406 22.91 17.50 -26.23
CA PRO A 406 23.42 16.13 -26.17
C PRO A 406 24.91 16.08 -25.80
N ARG A 407 25.25 15.40 -24.73
CA ARG A 407 26.51 14.67 -24.65
C ARG A 407 26.23 13.33 -25.34
N GLU A 408 26.83 13.11 -26.49
CA GLU A 408 26.73 11.83 -27.21
C GLU A 408 27.11 10.68 -26.27
N PRO A 409 26.26 9.67 -26.10
CA PRO A 409 26.71 8.40 -25.56
C PRO A 409 27.42 7.66 -26.69
N ASP A 410 28.67 7.30 -26.46
CA ASP A 410 29.41 6.39 -27.35
C ASP A 410 28.59 5.12 -27.59
N ARG A 411 28.17 4.92 -28.83
CA ARG A 411 27.58 3.66 -29.29
C ARG A 411 28.67 2.60 -29.26
N VAL A 412 28.75 1.83 -28.20
CA VAL A 412 29.52 0.59 -28.21
C VAL A 412 28.76 -0.41 -29.05
N SER A 413 29.32 -0.67 -30.26
CA SER A 413 28.87 -1.76 -31.12
C SER A 413 29.05 -3.08 -30.36
N ARG A 414 27.99 -3.84 -30.20
CA ARG A 414 28.02 -5.22 -29.68
C ARG A 414 28.82 -6.10 -30.63
N GLN A 415 30.13 -6.16 -30.45
CA GLN A 415 30.96 -7.26 -30.90
C GLN A 415 31.04 -8.27 -29.79
N THR A 416 30.82 -9.54 -30.07
CA THR A 416 31.03 -10.64 -29.11
C THR A 416 32.44 -10.52 -28.54
N ALA A 417 32.53 -10.06 -27.28
CA ALA A 417 33.79 -9.81 -26.61
C ALA A 417 34.49 -11.17 -26.32
N SER A 418 35.67 -11.37 -26.88
CA SER A 418 36.48 -12.56 -26.61
C SER A 418 37.43 -12.29 -25.46
N LEU A 419 37.41 -13.16 -24.46
CA LEU A 419 38.31 -13.13 -23.29
C LEU A 419 39.56 -14.00 -23.48
N ALA A 420 39.87 -14.41 -24.72
CA ALA A 420 41.02 -15.25 -25.01
C ALA A 420 42.34 -14.58 -24.56
N GLY A 421 43.14 -15.30 -23.81
CA GLY A 421 44.41 -14.83 -23.27
C GLY A 421 44.33 -14.06 -21.94
N HIS A 422 43.13 -13.82 -21.43
CA HIS A 422 42.94 -13.20 -20.11
C HIS A 422 42.77 -14.24 -19.01
N CYS A 423 43.38 -13.97 -17.83
CA CYS A 423 43.19 -14.75 -16.62
C CYS A 423 42.22 -13.99 -15.69
N VAL A 424 41.12 -14.60 -15.33
CA VAL A 424 40.09 -14.00 -14.46
C VAL A 424 40.00 -14.77 -13.13
N VAL A 425 40.05 -14.05 -12.02
CA VAL A 425 39.81 -14.61 -10.70
C VAL A 425 38.37 -14.34 -10.29
N VAL A 426 37.66 -15.40 -9.90
CA VAL A 426 36.27 -15.32 -9.39
C VAL A 426 36.27 -15.72 -7.91
N VAL A 427 35.68 -14.88 -7.06
CA VAL A 427 35.51 -15.13 -5.62
C VAL A 427 34.01 -15.09 -5.31
N GLU A 428 33.43 -16.26 -5.08
CA GLU A 428 32.00 -16.46 -4.83
C GLU A 428 31.83 -17.65 -3.88
N ASP A 429 31.11 -17.51 -2.80
CA ASP A 429 30.91 -18.55 -1.79
C ASP A 429 29.93 -19.64 -2.22
N HIS A 430 28.93 -19.27 -3.02
CA HIS A 430 27.89 -20.18 -3.50
C HIS A 430 28.41 -21.06 -4.63
N ASP A 431 28.42 -22.37 -4.43
CA ASP A 431 29.01 -23.34 -5.37
C ASP A 431 28.40 -23.23 -6.78
N ASP A 432 27.06 -23.17 -6.89
CA ASP A 432 26.37 -23.12 -8.18
C ASP A 432 26.63 -21.78 -8.93
N SER A 433 26.61 -20.65 -8.20
CA SER A 433 26.91 -19.33 -8.78
C SER A 433 28.34 -19.25 -9.26
N ARG A 434 29.29 -19.79 -8.47
CA ARG A 434 30.71 -19.84 -8.81
C ARG A 434 30.96 -20.66 -10.06
N GLU A 435 30.32 -21.81 -10.16
CA GLU A 435 30.42 -22.69 -11.33
C GLU A 435 29.82 -22.05 -12.59
N LEU A 436 28.66 -21.37 -12.47
CA LEU A 436 28.05 -20.66 -13.58
C LEU A 436 28.97 -19.55 -14.09
N MET A 437 29.51 -18.70 -13.21
CA MET A 437 30.45 -17.64 -13.63
C MET A 437 31.71 -18.23 -14.26
N ARG A 438 32.27 -19.33 -13.72
CA ARG A 438 33.40 -20.03 -14.30
C ARG A 438 33.10 -20.47 -15.73
N MET A 439 32.01 -21.20 -15.92
CA MET A 439 31.62 -21.70 -17.26
C MET A 439 31.35 -20.56 -18.25
N THR A 440 30.68 -19.50 -17.82
CA THR A 440 30.38 -18.32 -18.64
C THR A 440 31.67 -17.68 -19.16
N LEU A 441 32.64 -17.44 -18.29
CA LEU A 441 33.91 -16.79 -18.65
C LEU A 441 34.85 -17.71 -19.44
N GLU A 442 34.87 -19.02 -19.12
CA GLU A 442 35.64 -20.03 -19.88
C GLU A 442 35.08 -20.19 -21.30
N ASN A 443 33.75 -20.17 -21.48
CA ASN A 443 33.12 -20.23 -22.80
C ASN A 443 33.44 -19.00 -23.66
N ALA A 444 33.71 -17.84 -23.03
CA ALA A 444 34.19 -16.63 -23.70
C ALA A 444 35.69 -16.65 -23.94
N GLY A 445 36.41 -17.70 -23.53
CA GLY A 445 37.85 -17.93 -23.82
C GLY A 445 38.81 -17.54 -22.69
N ALA A 446 38.32 -17.13 -21.51
CA ALA A 446 39.18 -16.79 -20.37
C ALA A 446 39.78 -18.04 -19.69
N ALA A 447 40.99 -17.89 -19.11
CA ALA A 447 41.49 -18.80 -18.10
C ALA A 447 40.93 -18.38 -16.73
N VAL A 448 40.10 -19.21 -16.09
CA VAL A 448 39.38 -18.84 -14.87
C VAL A 448 39.91 -19.59 -13.65
N ALA A 449 40.25 -18.85 -12.58
CA ALA A 449 40.56 -19.39 -11.29
C ALA A 449 39.48 -19.03 -10.28
N VAL A 450 38.86 -20.04 -9.65
CA VAL A 450 37.70 -19.81 -8.77
C VAL A 450 38.08 -20.07 -7.31
N PHE A 451 37.55 -19.25 -6.41
CA PHE A 451 37.77 -19.34 -4.98
C PHE A 451 36.45 -19.14 -4.24
N ASN A 452 36.26 -19.85 -3.13
CA ASN A 452 35.09 -19.71 -2.27
C ASN A 452 35.34 -18.81 -1.06
N ARG A 453 36.55 -18.24 -0.94
CA ARG A 453 36.96 -17.34 0.15
C ARG A 453 37.99 -16.32 -0.32
N SER A 454 37.87 -15.11 0.16
CA SER A 454 38.77 -14.00 -0.13
C SER A 454 40.24 -14.29 0.22
N ARG A 455 40.48 -14.90 1.39
CA ARG A 455 41.84 -15.20 1.87
C ARG A 455 42.58 -16.13 0.93
N THR A 456 41.92 -17.17 0.40
CA THR A 456 42.55 -18.12 -0.52
C THR A 456 42.80 -17.48 -1.89
N ALA A 457 41.90 -16.63 -2.34
CA ALA A 457 42.10 -15.87 -3.55
C ALA A 457 43.32 -14.95 -3.44
N LEU A 458 43.44 -14.15 -2.39
CA LEU A 458 44.53 -13.20 -2.19
C LEU A 458 45.91 -13.87 -2.24
N THR A 459 46.07 -15.04 -1.63
CA THR A 459 47.35 -15.81 -1.65
C THR A 459 47.69 -16.34 -3.04
N ALA A 460 46.71 -16.48 -3.94
CA ALA A 460 46.93 -16.97 -5.29
C ALA A 460 47.27 -15.86 -6.31
N PHE A 461 46.93 -14.61 -6.01
CA PHE A 461 47.04 -13.47 -6.93
C PHE A 461 48.46 -13.28 -7.53
N GLU A 462 49.50 -13.35 -6.68
CA GLU A 462 50.87 -13.14 -7.15
C GLU A 462 51.33 -14.18 -8.19
N LYS A 463 50.82 -15.42 -8.07
CA LYS A 463 51.14 -16.51 -8.99
C LYS A 463 50.27 -16.43 -10.26
N LEU A 464 49.00 -16.09 -10.12
CA LEU A 464 48.04 -16.10 -11.20
C LEU A 464 48.14 -14.84 -12.06
N ARG A 465 48.52 -13.68 -11.51
CA ARG A 465 48.57 -12.38 -12.15
C ARG A 465 47.30 -12.11 -12.98
N PRO A 466 46.12 -12.10 -12.34
CA PRO A 466 44.86 -12.01 -13.09
C PRO A 466 44.70 -10.68 -13.82
N SER A 467 44.09 -10.74 -15.00
CA SER A 467 43.71 -9.57 -15.81
C SER A 467 42.47 -8.87 -15.24
N ALA A 468 41.63 -9.59 -14.52
CA ALA A 468 40.45 -9.06 -13.84
C ALA A 468 40.04 -9.91 -12.61
N LEU A 469 39.37 -9.26 -11.65
CA LEU A 469 38.77 -9.88 -10.47
C LEU A 469 37.25 -9.70 -10.53
N VAL A 470 36.51 -10.78 -10.32
CA VAL A 470 35.07 -10.80 -10.08
C VAL A 470 34.87 -11.25 -8.62
N ALA A 471 34.28 -10.41 -7.77
CA ALA A 471 34.12 -10.74 -6.36
C ALA A 471 32.73 -10.45 -5.84
N ASP A 472 32.13 -11.45 -5.17
CA ASP A 472 30.91 -11.21 -4.39
C ASP A 472 31.21 -10.34 -3.17
N ILE A 473 30.24 -9.47 -2.85
CA ILE A 473 30.28 -8.65 -1.63
C ILE A 473 29.93 -9.47 -0.40
N GLY A 474 29.05 -10.47 -0.53
CA GLY A 474 28.53 -11.30 0.56
C GLY A 474 29.41 -12.47 0.97
N LEU A 475 30.73 -12.34 0.97
CA LEU A 475 31.63 -13.44 1.33
C LEU A 475 31.58 -13.84 2.81
N PRO A 476 31.74 -15.13 3.16
CA PRO A 476 31.53 -15.63 4.51
C PRO A 476 32.68 -15.32 5.47
N ASP A 477 33.89 -15.13 4.96
CA ASP A 477 35.10 -14.89 5.77
C ASP A 477 35.38 -13.40 6.03
N GLU A 478 34.96 -12.53 5.12
CA GLU A 478 35.01 -11.08 5.24
C GLU A 478 34.09 -10.41 4.20
N ASN A 479 33.69 -9.18 4.44
CA ASN A 479 32.92 -8.42 3.46
C ASN A 479 33.76 -8.13 2.20
N GLY A 480 33.18 -8.26 1.01
CA GLY A 480 33.86 -8.00 -0.26
C GLY A 480 34.48 -6.60 -0.37
N TYR A 481 33.91 -5.60 0.31
CA TYR A 481 34.51 -4.26 0.42
C TYR A 481 35.83 -4.27 1.21
N ASP A 482 35.94 -5.05 2.27
CA ASP A 482 37.17 -5.17 3.03
C ASP A 482 38.23 -6.00 2.26
N PHE A 483 37.75 -6.99 1.53
CA PHE A 483 38.59 -7.78 0.62
C PHE A 483 39.25 -6.90 -0.44
N ILE A 484 38.48 -6.07 -1.17
CA ILE A 484 39.08 -5.22 -2.21
C ILE A 484 40.03 -4.18 -1.62
N ARG A 485 39.75 -3.61 -0.42
CA ARG A 485 40.69 -2.72 0.26
C ARG A 485 42.01 -3.38 0.53
N LYS A 486 42.02 -4.67 0.93
CA LYS A 486 43.26 -5.47 1.12
C LYS A 486 43.98 -5.67 -0.22
N VAL A 487 43.25 -5.96 -1.30
CA VAL A 487 43.81 -6.04 -2.64
C VAL A 487 44.50 -4.72 -3.00
N ARG A 488 43.82 -3.58 -2.78
CA ARG A 488 44.35 -2.22 -3.11
C ARG A 488 45.51 -1.78 -2.18
N SER A 489 45.63 -2.34 -1.00
CA SER A 489 46.74 -2.07 -0.07
C SER A 489 47.91 -3.07 -0.17
N HIS A 490 47.88 -4.00 -1.12
CA HIS A 490 48.91 -5.02 -1.29
C HIS A 490 50.22 -4.41 -1.83
N GLU A 491 51.36 -4.87 -1.39
CA GLU A 491 52.70 -4.34 -1.79
C GLU A 491 53.04 -4.58 -3.25
N SER A 492 52.55 -5.67 -3.83
CA SER A 492 52.79 -6.03 -5.23
C SER A 492 51.83 -5.28 -6.14
N ALA A 493 52.36 -4.51 -7.10
CA ALA A 493 51.56 -3.82 -8.12
C ALA A 493 50.74 -4.80 -8.99
N ALA A 494 51.22 -6.03 -9.18
CA ALA A 494 50.48 -7.07 -9.90
C ALA A 494 49.19 -7.53 -9.17
N VAL A 495 49.05 -7.22 -7.89
CA VAL A 495 47.87 -7.48 -7.09
C VAL A 495 47.03 -6.19 -6.89
N HIS A 496 47.74 -5.13 -6.49
CA HIS A 496 47.11 -3.82 -6.17
C HIS A 496 46.36 -3.22 -7.38
N ASP A 497 46.90 -3.34 -8.60
CA ASP A 497 46.31 -2.70 -9.78
C ASP A 497 45.32 -3.58 -10.57
N VAL A 498 45.01 -4.79 -10.10
CA VAL A 498 44.07 -5.70 -10.76
C VAL A 498 42.68 -5.03 -10.89
N PRO A 499 42.14 -4.87 -12.11
CA PRO A 499 40.80 -4.38 -12.32
C PRO A 499 39.77 -5.31 -11.68
N ALA A 500 38.75 -4.74 -10.99
CA ALA A 500 37.82 -5.53 -10.21
C ALA A 500 36.37 -5.10 -10.42
N VAL A 501 35.47 -6.09 -10.52
CA VAL A 501 34.03 -5.90 -10.52
C VAL A 501 33.41 -6.53 -9.27
N ALA A 502 32.56 -5.77 -8.60
CA ALA A 502 31.75 -6.24 -7.48
C ALA A 502 30.49 -6.95 -7.99
N VAL A 503 30.18 -8.08 -7.41
CA VAL A 503 28.88 -8.76 -7.58
C VAL A 503 28.09 -8.63 -6.30
N THR A 504 26.82 -8.25 -6.37
CA THR A 504 26.00 -8.01 -5.15
C THR A 504 24.54 -8.42 -5.36
N ALA A 505 23.90 -8.87 -4.30
CA ALA A 505 22.45 -9.12 -4.29
C ALA A 505 21.62 -7.81 -4.34
N TYR A 506 22.26 -6.63 -4.22
CA TYR A 506 21.57 -5.34 -4.16
C TYR A 506 22.14 -4.37 -5.20
N ALA A 507 21.27 -3.85 -6.05
CA ALA A 507 21.60 -2.90 -7.12
C ALA A 507 21.28 -1.46 -6.72
N THR A 508 21.61 -1.03 -5.48
CA THR A 508 21.35 0.37 -5.08
C THR A 508 22.51 1.29 -5.45
N ALA A 509 22.18 2.59 -5.65
CA ALA A 509 23.19 3.63 -5.83
C ALA A 509 24.19 3.69 -4.69
N ALA A 510 23.72 3.45 -3.46
CA ALA A 510 24.56 3.41 -2.28
C ALA A 510 25.56 2.22 -2.33
N ASP A 511 25.10 1.05 -2.77
CA ASP A 511 25.97 -0.14 -2.91
C ASP A 511 27.00 0.08 -4.01
N ARG A 512 26.60 0.69 -5.14
CA ARG A 512 27.52 1.07 -6.24
C ARG A 512 28.55 2.09 -5.76
N ALA A 513 28.14 3.14 -5.05
CA ALA A 513 29.05 4.14 -4.52
C ALA A 513 30.03 3.51 -3.52
N MET A 514 29.54 2.68 -2.59
CA MET A 514 30.39 1.95 -1.65
C MET A 514 31.38 1.00 -2.33
N ALA A 515 30.96 0.35 -3.42
CA ALA A 515 31.85 -0.52 -4.20
C ALA A 515 32.99 0.29 -4.86
N LEU A 516 32.66 1.42 -5.49
CA LEU A 516 33.64 2.32 -6.09
C LEU A 516 34.57 2.94 -5.05
N GLU A 517 34.07 3.42 -3.92
CA GLU A 517 34.87 3.94 -2.81
C GLU A 517 35.79 2.88 -2.19
N ALA A 518 35.34 1.63 -2.15
CA ALA A 518 36.15 0.53 -1.64
C ALA A 518 37.29 0.15 -2.58
N GLY A 519 37.19 0.46 -3.91
CA GLY A 519 38.22 0.22 -4.88
C GLY A 519 37.86 -0.71 -6.04
N PHE A 520 36.57 -1.08 -6.19
CA PHE A 520 36.08 -1.72 -7.41
C PHE A 520 35.95 -0.68 -8.54
N GLN A 521 36.05 -1.10 -9.81
CA GLN A 521 35.83 -0.24 -10.98
C GLN A 521 34.44 -0.41 -11.56
N ARG A 522 33.82 -1.56 -11.40
CA ARG A 522 32.49 -1.90 -11.90
C ARG A 522 31.68 -2.67 -10.86
N HIS A 523 30.40 -2.74 -11.10
CA HIS A 523 29.45 -3.41 -10.22
C HIS A 523 28.39 -4.13 -11.07
N LEU A 524 28.04 -5.37 -10.70
CA LEU A 524 27.00 -6.19 -11.30
C LEU A 524 25.98 -6.63 -10.23
N SER A 525 24.72 -6.68 -10.59
CA SER A 525 23.67 -7.17 -9.70
C SER A 525 23.35 -8.65 -9.92
N LYS A 526 23.05 -9.38 -8.86
CA LYS A 526 22.46 -10.73 -8.96
C LYS A 526 20.95 -10.63 -9.23
N PRO A 527 20.36 -11.45 -10.13
CA PRO A 527 21.01 -12.50 -10.91
C PRO A 527 21.89 -11.91 -12.03
N ILE A 528 23.06 -12.50 -12.24
CA ILE A 528 24.04 -12.03 -13.21
C ILE A 528 23.62 -12.47 -14.61
N ASP A 529 23.53 -11.51 -15.54
CA ASP A 529 23.40 -11.81 -16.96
C ASP A 529 24.76 -12.29 -17.51
N PRO A 530 24.82 -13.47 -18.14
CA PRO A 530 26.06 -14.01 -18.69
C PRO A 530 26.76 -13.08 -19.70
N ASP A 531 25.99 -12.42 -20.57
CA ASP A 531 26.53 -11.53 -21.60
C ASP A 531 27.06 -10.24 -20.96
N GLU A 532 26.35 -9.67 -19.99
CA GLU A 532 26.80 -8.50 -19.22
C GLU A 532 28.09 -8.80 -18.44
N LEU A 533 28.22 -9.99 -17.85
CA LEU A 533 29.44 -10.41 -17.16
C LEU A 533 30.64 -10.44 -18.11
N ILE A 534 30.47 -11.01 -19.30
CA ILE A 534 31.53 -11.09 -20.33
C ILE A 534 31.95 -9.68 -20.77
N ASP A 535 30.98 -8.81 -21.08
CA ASP A 535 31.26 -7.45 -21.56
C ASP A 535 32.00 -6.61 -20.51
N VAL A 536 31.58 -6.67 -19.26
CA VAL A 536 32.20 -5.94 -18.15
C VAL A 536 33.62 -6.44 -17.88
N VAL A 537 33.81 -7.76 -17.83
CA VAL A 537 35.14 -8.35 -17.60
C VAL A 537 36.07 -8.04 -18.79
N HIS A 538 35.59 -8.07 -20.03
CA HIS A 538 36.36 -7.73 -21.21
C HIS A 538 36.82 -6.26 -21.19
N ALA A 539 35.92 -5.32 -20.89
CA ALA A 539 36.24 -3.90 -20.78
C ALA A 539 37.30 -3.64 -19.71
N LEU A 540 37.23 -4.34 -18.56
CA LEU A 540 38.21 -4.23 -17.48
C LEU A 540 39.56 -4.83 -17.87
N ALA A 541 39.57 -6.04 -18.45
CA ALA A 541 40.80 -6.76 -18.80
C ALA A 541 41.56 -6.10 -19.98
N SER A 542 40.85 -5.47 -20.92
CA SER A 542 41.42 -4.80 -22.09
C SER A 542 41.96 -3.40 -21.79
N GLY A 543 41.85 -2.89 -20.59
CA GLY A 543 42.40 -1.60 -20.16
C GLY A 543 41.77 -0.38 -20.85
N SER A 544 40.57 -0.50 -21.40
CA SER A 544 39.82 0.63 -21.99
C SER A 544 39.25 1.52 -20.85
N PRO A 545 39.77 2.75 -20.67
CA PRO A 545 39.25 3.62 -19.60
C PRO A 545 37.98 4.30 -20.09
N GLU A 546 36.83 3.69 -19.88
CA GLU A 546 35.60 4.46 -19.77
C GLU A 546 35.61 5.19 -18.41
N LYS A 547 35.90 6.47 -18.47
CA LYS A 547 35.74 7.38 -17.33
C LYS A 547 34.24 7.41 -16.96
N GLY A 548 33.93 6.97 -15.73
CA GLY A 548 32.61 6.95 -15.10
C GLY A 548 31.96 8.30 -14.88
#